data_2e38c0fd40eab628115be54edac0c7e5
#
_entry.id   2e38c0fd40eab628115be54edac0c7e5
#
_cell.length_a   1.000
_cell.length_b   1.000
_cell.length_c   1.000
_cell.angle_alpha   90.00
_cell.angle_beta   90.00
_cell.angle_gamma   90.00
#
_symmetry.space_group_name_H-M   'P 1'
#
loop_
_entity.id
_entity.type
_entity.pdbx_description
1 polymer ?
#
loop_
_entity_poly.entity_id
_entity_poly.type
_entity_poly.pdbx_seq_one_letter_code
_entity_poly.pdbx_strand_id
1 'polypeptide(L)'
;CVHHLIEQQVARTPDAVALVHADEELTYAELNARANRLAHLLIAKGVGPDVPVGLFIERSNAMVIAVLAVHKAGGAYIPMDPSYPSRRIAYMVEDSGVRLLLADSAAAEAVAGAADVVRLDHAPEANEPDANPSRPVPSRSLAYIIYTSGSTGNPKGVMVEHRNVVNFFVGMDQRLGTRAGVWLAVTSLSFDISVLELLWTLTHGYKVVLYSSRTALGEAGANRKPGDAINFGLFYFASDEGDYAQDFVEQHECRKGREYGCQGHHQNGPPGADYDERGK
;
A
#
# COMPACT_ATOMS: atom_id res chain seq x y z
N CYS A 1 6.02 4.00 17.03
CA CYS A 1 4.94 3.55 16.13
C CYS A 1 5.26 3.96 14.71
N VAL A 2 4.63 3.32 13.74
CA VAL A 2 4.88 3.55 12.32
C VAL A 2 4.65 5.01 11.93
N HIS A 3 3.53 5.60 12.33
CA HIS A 3 3.21 7.00 12.02
C HIS A 3 4.27 7.99 12.55
N HIS A 4 4.87 7.75 13.72
CA HIS A 4 5.94 8.61 14.23
C HIS A 4 7.19 8.60 13.34
N LEU A 5 7.55 7.45 12.72
CA LEU A 5 8.67 7.37 11.79
C LEU A 5 8.39 8.19 10.52
N ILE A 6 7.15 8.13 10.03
CA ILE A 6 6.71 8.93 8.88
C ILE A 6 6.70 10.42 9.23
N GLU A 7 6.21 10.83 10.40
CA GLU A 7 6.24 12.21 10.89
C GLU A 7 7.68 12.75 10.99
N GLN A 8 8.62 11.93 11.45
CA GLN A 8 10.04 12.29 11.44
C GLN A 8 10.56 12.50 10.00
N GLN A 9 10.13 11.70 9.05
CA GLN A 9 10.49 11.86 7.64
C GLN A 9 9.86 13.13 7.04
N VAL A 10 8.60 13.42 7.35
CA VAL A 10 7.93 14.66 6.98
C VAL A 10 8.73 15.89 7.45
N ALA A 11 9.22 15.87 8.71
CA ALA A 11 10.03 16.96 9.24
C ALA A 11 11.39 17.11 8.53
N ARG A 12 11.94 16.03 7.96
CA ARG A 12 13.23 16.06 7.23
C ARG A 12 13.08 16.58 5.80
N THR A 13 12.00 16.20 5.12
CA THR A 13 11.80 16.49 3.69
C THR A 13 10.35 16.87 3.38
N PRO A 14 9.82 17.98 3.97
CA PRO A 14 8.41 18.34 3.85
C PRO A 14 7.96 18.58 2.40
N ASP A 15 8.81 19.18 1.58
CA ASP A 15 8.51 19.59 0.21
C ASP A 15 8.79 18.50 -0.84
N ALA A 16 9.38 17.36 -0.43
CA ALA A 16 9.60 16.25 -1.34
C ALA A 16 8.27 15.57 -1.70
N VAL A 17 8.13 15.10 -2.94
CA VAL A 17 6.96 14.34 -3.37
C VAL A 17 6.95 12.99 -2.66
N ALA A 18 5.88 12.69 -1.93
CA ALA A 18 5.66 11.45 -1.21
C ALA A 18 4.83 10.45 -2.00
N LEU A 19 3.72 10.90 -2.60
CA LEU A 19 2.79 10.04 -3.32
C LEU A 19 2.49 10.59 -4.71
N VAL A 20 2.30 9.66 -5.64
CA VAL A 20 1.79 9.94 -7.00
C VAL A 20 0.72 8.92 -7.34
N HIS A 21 -0.46 9.40 -7.73
CA HIS A 21 -1.52 8.58 -8.26
C HIS A 21 -2.25 9.32 -9.39
N ALA A 22 -2.26 8.74 -10.59
CA ALA A 22 -2.73 9.43 -11.80
C ALA A 22 -2.05 10.81 -11.95
N ASP A 23 -2.82 11.88 -12.06
CA ASP A 23 -2.31 13.25 -12.21
C ASP A 23 -2.11 14.00 -10.89
N GLU A 24 -2.33 13.35 -9.74
CA GLU A 24 -2.20 13.96 -8.43
C GLU A 24 -0.88 13.57 -7.76
N GLU A 25 -0.02 14.57 -7.48
CA GLU A 25 1.15 14.43 -6.63
C GLU A 25 0.90 15.08 -5.26
N LEU A 26 1.35 14.41 -4.19
CA LEU A 26 1.33 14.96 -2.83
C LEU A 26 2.75 15.01 -2.28
N THR A 27 3.12 16.15 -1.70
CA THR A 27 4.33 16.27 -0.89
C THR A 27 4.16 15.55 0.46
N TYR A 28 5.27 15.31 1.16
CA TYR A 28 5.26 14.76 2.52
C TYR A 28 4.45 15.64 3.48
N ALA A 29 4.56 16.97 3.36
CA ALA A 29 3.79 17.92 4.18
C ALA A 29 2.29 17.85 3.90
N GLU A 30 1.88 17.80 2.62
CA GLU A 30 0.48 17.71 2.23
C GLU A 30 -0.15 16.38 2.64
N LEU A 31 0.58 15.25 2.43
CA LEU A 31 0.16 13.93 2.88
C LEU A 31 -0.07 13.94 4.40
N ASN A 32 0.89 14.48 5.17
CA ASN A 32 0.79 14.54 6.62
C ASN A 32 -0.38 15.42 7.08
N ALA A 33 -0.56 16.59 6.49
CA ALA A 33 -1.64 17.51 6.83
C ALA A 33 -3.02 16.89 6.57
N ARG A 34 -3.21 16.25 5.41
CA ARG A 34 -4.47 15.53 5.09
C ARG A 34 -4.71 14.36 6.05
N ALA A 35 -3.67 13.57 6.34
CA ALA A 35 -3.77 12.46 7.30
C ALA A 35 -4.07 12.95 8.73
N ASN A 36 -3.52 14.09 9.15
CA ASN A 36 -3.80 14.69 10.45
C ASN A 36 -5.26 15.12 10.58
N ARG A 37 -5.79 15.84 9.59
CA ARG A 37 -7.20 16.25 9.59
C ARG A 37 -8.13 15.04 9.73
N LEU A 38 -7.92 14.02 8.91
CA LEU A 38 -8.72 12.80 9.00
C LEU A 38 -8.51 12.08 10.35
N ALA A 39 -7.30 12.08 10.91
CA ALA A 39 -7.05 11.49 12.23
C ALA A 39 -7.80 12.22 13.34
N HIS A 40 -7.87 13.55 13.33
CA HIS A 40 -8.67 14.33 14.30
C HIS A 40 -10.16 13.97 14.20
N LEU A 41 -10.71 13.87 12.99
CA LEU A 41 -12.08 13.40 12.78
C LEU A 41 -12.30 11.99 13.35
N LEU A 42 -11.36 11.06 13.10
CA LEU A 42 -11.44 9.69 13.61
C LEU A 42 -11.39 9.66 15.14
N ILE A 43 -10.54 10.46 15.76
CA ILE A 43 -10.47 10.62 17.22
C ILE A 43 -11.80 11.13 17.78
N ALA A 44 -12.39 12.14 17.14
CA ALA A 44 -13.71 12.66 17.54
C ALA A 44 -14.82 11.61 17.42
N LYS A 45 -14.68 10.65 16.50
CA LYS A 45 -15.58 9.49 16.34
C LYS A 45 -15.24 8.32 17.27
N GLY A 46 -14.30 8.48 18.19
CA GLY A 46 -13.96 7.48 19.20
C GLY A 46 -12.88 6.47 18.79
N VAL A 47 -12.19 6.68 17.67
CA VAL A 47 -11.04 5.83 17.31
C VAL A 47 -9.89 6.08 18.29
N GLY A 48 -9.24 5.01 18.72
CA GLY A 48 -8.14 5.01 19.66
C GLY A 48 -7.38 3.69 19.64
N PRO A 49 -6.48 3.44 20.60
CA PRO A 49 -5.69 2.21 20.67
C PRO A 49 -6.54 0.96 20.52
N ASP A 50 -6.13 0.10 19.58
CA ASP A 50 -6.75 -1.19 19.25
C ASP A 50 -8.19 -1.11 18.69
N VAL A 51 -8.71 0.09 18.39
CA VAL A 51 -10.02 0.24 17.75
C VAL A 51 -9.87 -0.08 16.26
N PRO A 52 -10.61 -1.09 15.73
CA PRO A 52 -10.55 -1.43 14.32
C PRO A 52 -11.32 -0.41 13.46
N VAL A 53 -10.74 -0.03 12.32
CA VAL A 53 -11.35 0.83 11.30
C VAL A 53 -11.26 0.13 9.96
N GLY A 54 -12.39 -0.11 9.31
CA GLY A 54 -12.41 -0.72 7.98
C GLY A 54 -12.05 0.28 6.90
N LEU A 55 -11.24 -0.14 5.94
CA LEU A 55 -10.89 0.64 4.75
C LEU A 55 -11.49 -0.02 3.53
N PHE A 56 -12.61 0.49 3.05
CA PHE A 56 -13.31 0.03 1.87
C PHE A 56 -13.13 1.06 0.75
N ILE A 57 -11.90 1.17 0.26
CA ILE A 57 -11.40 2.25 -0.59
C ILE A 57 -10.62 1.64 -1.75
N GLU A 58 -10.86 2.13 -2.97
CA GLU A 58 -10.02 1.80 -4.11
C GLU A 58 -8.60 2.38 -3.94
N ARG A 59 -7.63 1.81 -4.67
CA ARG A 59 -6.26 2.29 -4.66
C ARG A 59 -6.18 3.75 -5.13
N SER A 60 -5.72 4.63 -4.23
CA SER A 60 -5.68 6.07 -4.44
C SER A 60 -4.82 6.75 -3.38
N ASN A 61 -4.52 8.05 -3.55
CA ASN A 61 -3.90 8.85 -2.48
C ASN A 61 -4.77 8.86 -1.21
N ALA A 62 -6.10 8.86 -1.35
CA ALA A 62 -7.03 8.79 -0.23
C ALA A 62 -6.88 7.50 0.60
N MET A 63 -6.58 6.36 -0.05
CA MET A 63 -6.31 5.10 0.65
C MET A 63 -5.08 5.22 1.57
N VAL A 64 -3.99 5.82 1.11
CA VAL A 64 -2.76 5.99 1.92
C VAL A 64 -2.99 7.00 3.04
N ILE A 65 -3.68 8.10 2.76
CA ILE A 65 -4.11 9.10 3.76
C ILE A 65 -4.93 8.40 4.86
N ALA A 66 -5.88 7.54 4.50
CA ALA A 66 -6.71 6.80 5.44
C ALA A 66 -5.90 5.86 6.34
N VAL A 67 -4.95 5.09 5.77
CA VAL A 67 -4.03 4.24 6.55
C VAL A 67 -3.26 5.05 7.59
N LEU A 68 -2.67 6.19 7.18
CA LEU A 68 -1.92 7.05 8.07
C LEU A 68 -2.81 7.69 9.14
N ALA A 69 -4.00 8.13 8.76
CA ALA A 69 -4.96 8.74 9.69
C ALA A 69 -5.41 7.76 10.77
N VAL A 70 -5.69 6.51 10.42
CA VAL A 70 -6.03 5.45 11.37
C VAL A 70 -4.87 5.22 12.35
N HIS A 71 -3.63 5.12 11.87
CA HIS A 71 -2.46 4.97 12.74
C HIS A 71 -2.25 6.19 13.66
N LYS A 72 -2.44 7.41 13.16
CA LYS A 72 -2.33 8.65 13.96
C LYS A 72 -3.43 8.77 15.00
N ALA A 73 -4.62 8.27 14.71
CA ALA A 73 -5.72 8.16 15.69
C ALA A 73 -5.47 7.05 16.72
N GLY A 74 -4.49 6.17 16.50
CA GLY A 74 -4.16 5.03 17.35
C GLY A 74 -4.88 3.74 16.98
N GLY A 75 -5.75 3.75 15.97
CA GLY A 75 -6.53 2.60 15.53
C GLY A 75 -5.73 1.58 14.70
N ALA A 76 -6.39 0.46 14.41
CA ALA A 76 -5.90 -0.59 13.51
C ALA A 76 -6.72 -0.61 12.23
N TYR A 77 -6.10 -0.51 11.06
CA TYR A 77 -6.87 -0.59 9.82
C TYR A 77 -7.17 -2.04 9.42
N ILE A 78 -8.33 -2.24 8.80
CA ILE A 78 -8.76 -3.51 8.19
C ILE A 78 -9.00 -3.24 6.72
N PRO A 79 -8.13 -3.71 5.81
CA PRO A 79 -8.35 -3.53 4.39
C PRO A 79 -9.49 -4.42 3.91
N MET A 80 -10.45 -3.83 3.25
CA MET A 80 -11.60 -4.48 2.62
C MET A 80 -11.60 -4.09 1.15
N ASP A 81 -11.11 -4.98 0.28
CA ASP A 81 -11.01 -4.70 -1.14
C ASP A 81 -12.42 -4.59 -1.76
N PRO A 82 -12.77 -3.50 -2.48
CA PRO A 82 -14.07 -3.35 -3.11
C PRO A 82 -14.42 -4.44 -4.13
N SER A 83 -13.42 -5.15 -4.65
CA SER A 83 -13.63 -6.30 -5.53
C SER A 83 -14.10 -7.58 -4.82
N TYR A 84 -14.05 -7.60 -3.47
CA TYR A 84 -14.49 -8.78 -2.74
C TYR A 84 -16.00 -8.97 -2.82
N PRO A 85 -16.49 -10.23 -2.86
CA PRO A 85 -17.91 -10.51 -2.76
C PRO A 85 -18.54 -9.90 -1.49
N SER A 86 -19.73 -9.33 -1.60
CA SER A 86 -20.44 -8.67 -0.48
C SER A 86 -20.55 -9.55 0.76
N ARG A 87 -20.73 -10.88 0.58
CA ARG A 87 -20.75 -11.84 1.67
C ARG A 87 -19.43 -11.88 2.46
N ARG A 88 -18.28 -11.74 1.76
CA ARG A 88 -16.97 -11.70 2.41
C ARG A 88 -16.81 -10.42 3.22
N ILE A 89 -17.22 -9.28 2.67
CA ILE A 89 -17.19 -7.99 3.38
C ILE A 89 -18.08 -8.05 4.63
N ALA A 90 -19.32 -8.54 4.50
CA ALA A 90 -20.24 -8.68 5.63
C ALA A 90 -19.64 -9.56 6.75
N TYR A 91 -19.02 -10.69 6.39
CA TYR A 91 -18.32 -11.55 7.34
C TYR A 91 -17.18 -10.81 8.03
N MET A 92 -16.33 -10.07 7.30
CA MET A 92 -15.21 -9.33 7.87
C MET A 92 -15.68 -8.23 8.84
N VAL A 93 -16.78 -7.55 8.52
CA VAL A 93 -17.41 -6.53 9.38
C VAL A 93 -17.91 -7.16 10.68
N GLU A 94 -18.63 -8.29 10.58
CA GLU A 94 -19.18 -9.01 11.75
C GLU A 94 -18.08 -9.59 12.63
N ASP A 95 -17.13 -10.34 12.04
CA ASP A 95 -16.05 -11.03 12.75
C ASP A 95 -15.08 -10.08 13.44
N SER A 96 -14.74 -8.95 12.79
CA SER A 96 -13.84 -7.93 13.36
C SER A 96 -14.52 -7.02 14.38
N GLY A 97 -15.85 -6.96 14.40
CA GLY A 97 -16.60 -6.01 15.22
C GLY A 97 -16.35 -4.55 14.85
N VAL A 98 -15.89 -4.29 13.62
CA VAL A 98 -15.63 -2.92 13.14
C VAL A 98 -16.93 -2.10 13.15
N ARG A 99 -16.86 -0.89 13.70
CA ARG A 99 -18.01 0.02 13.82
C ARG A 99 -17.90 1.23 12.91
N LEU A 100 -16.71 1.49 12.37
CA LEU A 100 -16.42 2.63 11.51
C LEU A 100 -15.72 2.16 10.24
N LEU A 101 -16.26 2.55 9.10
CA LEU A 101 -15.70 2.31 7.79
C LEU A 101 -15.32 3.62 7.12
N LEU A 102 -14.15 3.67 6.52
CA LEU A 102 -13.76 4.71 5.57
C LEU A 102 -14.00 4.16 4.17
N ALA A 103 -14.74 4.88 3.35
CA ALA A 103 -15.11 4.45 2.01
C ALA A 103 -15.11 5.61 1.02
N ASP A 104 -14.89 5.33 -0.26
CA ASP A 104 -15.28 6.23 -1.34
C ASP A 104 -16.80 6.10 -1.64
N SER A 105 -17.34 7.01 -2.43
CA SER A 105 -18.78 7.04 -2.72
C SER A 105 -19.31 5.77 -3.35
N ALA A 106 -18.53 5.16 -4.25
CA ALA A 106 -18.97 3.96 -4.96
C ALA A 106 -19.06 2.76 -4.01
N ALA A 107 -18.14 2.69 -3.06
CA ALA A 107 -18.06 1.62 -2.08
C ALA A 107 -19.05 1.81 -0.91
N ALA A 108 -19.31 3.05 -0.51
CA ALA A 108 -20.16 3.38 0.65
C ALA A 108 -21.57 2.77 0.58
N GLU A 109 -22.17 2.73 -0.61
CA GLU A 109 -23.48 2.14 -0.81
C GLU A 109 -23.53 0.64 -0.55
N ALA A 110 -22.45 -0.08 -0.87
CA ALA A 110 -22.37 -1.53 -0.71
C ALA A 110 -22.29 -1.98 0.75
N VAL A 111 -21.88 -1.10 1.67
CA VAL A 111 -21.73 -1.37 3.11
C VAL A 111 -22.71 -0.60 3.99
N ALA A 112 -23.67 0.09 3.38
CA ALA A 112 -24.68 0.89 4.09
C ALA A 112 -25.45 0.02 5.09
N GLY A 113 -25.48 0.47 6.36
CA GLY A 113 -26.18 -0.22 7.47
C GLY A 113 -25.36 -1.29 8.20
N ALA A 114 -24.15 -1.64 7.73
CA ALA A 114 -23.27 -2.60 8.41
C ALA A 114 -22.43 -1.92 9.52
N ALA A 115 -22.04 -0.66 9.32
CA ALA A 115 -21.28 0.16 10.26
C ALA A 115 -21.50 1.66 9.94
N ASP A 116 -20.98 2.55 10.78
CA ASP A 116 -20.90 3.97 10.45
C ASP A 116 -19.91 4.19 9.31
N VAL A 117 -20.34 4.90 8.27
CA VAL A 117 -19.50 5.15 7.08
C VAL A 117 -19.08 6.62 7.03
N VAL A 118 -17.78 6.85 6.94
CA VAL A 118 -17.17 8.15 6.62
C VAL A 118 -16.80 8.14 5.14
N ARG A 119 -17.44 9.02 4.37
CA ARG A 119 -17.20 9.15 2.93
C ARG A 119 -16.07 10.13 2.69
N LEU A 120 -14.96 9.65 2.10
CA LEU A 120 -13.74 10.43 1.91
C LEU A 120 -13.84 11.42 0.72
N ASP A 121 -14.68 11.14 -0.26
CA ASP A 121 -14.89 12.01 -1.43
C ASP A 121 -15.60 13.34 -1.12
N HIS A 122 -16.18 13.47 0.07
CA HIS A 122 -16.79 14.72 0.55
C HIS A 122 -15.87 15.55 1.45
N ALA A 123 -14.60 15.15 1.59
CA ALA A 123 -13.60 15.79 2.47
C ALA A 123 -14.19 16.15 3.86
N PRO A 124 -14.76 15.17 4.60
CA PRO A 124 -15.46 15.43 5.87
C PRO A 124 -14.53 16.01 6.93
N GLU A 125 -13.21 15.90 6.73
CA GLU A 125 -12.15 16.39 7.59
C GLU A 125 -11.66 17.81 7.25
N ALA A 126 -12.26 18.50 6.29
CA ALA A 126 -11.74 19.76 5.76
C ALA A 126 -11.53 20.88 6.80
N ASN A 127 -12.35 20.86 7.87
CA ASN A 127 -12.29 21.86 8.96
C ASN A 127 -11.48 21.39 10.18
N GLU A 128 -10.94 20.17 10.16
CA GLU A 128 -10.16 19.63 11.27
C GLU A 128 -8.71 20.17 11.28
N PRO A 129 -8.03 20.19 12.45
CA PRO A 129 -6.65 20.63 12.57
C PRO A 129 -5.71 19.79 11.71
N ASP A 130 -4.69 20.43 11.12
CA ASP A 130 -3.64 19.77 10.33
C ASP A 130 -2.36 19.46 11.12
N ALA A 131 -2.30 19.83 12.40
CA ALA A 131 -1.22 19.48 13.31
C ALA A 131 -1.30 18.00 13.70
N ASN A 132 -0.13 17.38 13.96
CA ASN A 132 -0.09 15.99 14.41
C ASN A 132 -0.90 15.80 15.70
N PRO A 133 -1.77 14.82 15.80
CA PRO A 133 -2.51 14.52 17.03
C PRO A 133 -1.56 14.23 18.21
N SER A 134 -1.71 14.96 19.30
CA SER A 134 -0.91 14.77 20.53
C SER A 134 -1.47 13.64 21.38
N ARG A 135 -1.51 12.41 20.82
CA ARG A 135 -2.06 11.24 21.51
C ARG A 135 -1.01 10.14 21.65
N PRO A 136 -0.76 9.63 22.86
CA PRO A 136 0.16 8.51 23.03
C PRO A 136 -0.48 7.23 22.47
N VAL A 137 0.23 6.58 21.54
CA VAL A 137 -0.12 5.28 21.00
C VAL A 137 0.93 4.27 21.46
N PRO A 138 0.56 3.24 22.23
CA PRO A 138 1.50 2.20 22.65
C PRO A 138 2.06 1.43 21.45
N SER A 139 3.34 1.06 21.48
CA SER A 139 3.95 0.27 20.41
C SER A 139 3.37 -1.14 20.28
N ARG A 140 2.68 -1.62 21.32
CA ARG A 140 1.97 -2.89 21.33
C ARG A 140 0.54 -2.80 20.79
N SER A 141 0.03 -1.58 20.53
CA SER A 141 -1.26 -1.44 19.87
C SER A 141 -1.20 -1.98 18.44
N LEU A 142 -2.34 -2.48 17.98
CA LEU A 142 -2.48 -3.03 16.64
C LEU A 142 -2.25 -1.95 15.58
N ALA A 143 -1.49 -2.30 14.55
CA ALA A 143 -1.32 -1.49 13.35
C ALA A 143 -2.37 -1.86 12.31
N TYR A 144 -2.61 -3.16 12.12
CA TYR A 144 -3.59 -3.65 11.15
C TYR A 144 -4.10 -5.04 11.49
N ILE A 145 -5.23 -5.39 10.83
CA ILE A 145 -5.80 -6.74 10.82
C ILE A 145 -6.03 -7.13 9.36
N ILE A 146 -5.25 -8.08 8.83
CA ILE A 146 -5.40 -8.56 7.46
C ILE A 146 -6.06 -9.94 7.46
N TYR A 147 -7.13 -10.09 6.68
CA TYR A 147 -7.87 -11.34 6.55
C TYR A 147 -7.24 -12.26 5.51
N THR A 148 -6.83 -13.44 5.94
CA THR A 148 -6.29 -14.51 5.10
C THR A 148 -7.29 -15.65 4.93
N SER A 149 -7.13 -16.45 3.88
CA SER A 149 -7.93 -17.67 3.70
C SER A 149 -7.65 -18.66 4.82
N GLY A 150 -8.67 -18.97 5.64
CA GLY A 150 -8.54 -19.95 6.71
C GLY A 150 -8.61 -21.39 6.18
N SER A 151 -7.84 -22.30 6.79
CA SER A 151 -7.90 -23.76 6.49
C SER A 151 -9.28 -24.39 6.75
N THR A 152 -10.12 -23.72 7.53
CA THR A 152 -11.49 -24.13 7.87
C THR A 152 -12.55 -23.56 6.92
N GLY A 153 -12.16 -22.86 5.86
CA GLY A 153 -13.06 -22.24 4.87
C GLY A 153 -13.47 -20.80 5.19
N ASN A 154 -13.46 -20.39 6.46
CA ASN A 154 -13.73 -18.99 6.83
C ASN A 154 -12.44 -18.18 6.89
N PRO A 155 -12.42 -16.93 6.39
CA PRO A 155 -11.27 -16.04 6.53
C PRO A 155 -10.92 -15.80 8.01
N LYS A 156 -9.62 -15.62 8.30
CA LYS A 156 -9.11 -15.31 9.66
C LYS A 156 -8.38 -13.98 9.65
N GLY A 157 -8.70 -13.10 10.59
CA GLY A 157 -8.01 -11.83 10.79
C GLY A 157 -6.68 -12.03 11.50
N VAL A 158 -5.57 -11.74 10.81
CA VAL A 158 -4.22 -11.73 11.38
C VAL A 158 -3.94 -10.36 11.95
N MET A 159 -3.77 -10.28 13.27
CA MET A 159 -3.52 -9.05 14.03
C MET A 159 -2.01 -8.79 14.14
N VAL A 160 -1.57 -7.60 13.74
CA VAL A 160 -0.15 -7.20 13.78
C VAL A 160 -0.01 -5.88 14.51
N GLU A 161 0.90 -5.84 15.49
CA GLU A 161 1.20 -4.67 16.30
C GLU A 161 2.20 -3.73 15.63
N HIS A 162 2.19 -2.43 15.98
CA HIS A 162 3.15 -1.44 15.48
C HIS A 162 4.61 -1.87 15.68
N ARG A 163 4.95 -2.49 16.83
CA ARG A 163 6.31 -2.96 17.09
C ARG A 163 6.76 -4.06 16.14
N ASN A 164 5.84 -4.93 15.68
CA ASN A 164 6.15 -5.97 14.71
C ASN A 164 6.47 -5.35 13.34
N VAL A 165 5.69 -4.34 12.93
CA VAL A 165 5.93 -3.57 11.70
C VAL A 165 7.27 -2.85 11.76
N VAL A 166 7.58 -2.17 12.86
CA VAL A 166 8.87 -1.47 13.02
C VAL A 166 10.05 -2.46 13.00
N ASN A 167 9.90 -3.63 13.63
CA ASN A 167 10.92 -4.68 13.58
C ASN A 167 11.14 -5.20 12.15
N PHE A 168 10.06 -5.36 11.39
CA PHE A 168 10.14 -5.71 9.96
C PHE A 168 10.90 -4.64 9.17
N PHE A 169 10.67 -3.34 9.44
CA PHE A 169 11.39 -2.25 8.79
C PHE A 169 12.90 -2.31 9.03
N VAL A 170 13.32 -2.57 10.29
CA VAL A 170 14.74 -2.75 10.61
C VAL A 170 15.36 -3.90 9.80
N GLY A 171 14.64 -4.99 9.60
CA GLY A 171 15.10 -6.09 8.74
C GLY A 171 15.21 -5.70 7.27
N MET A 172 14.31 -4.84 6.78
CA MET A 172 14.34 -4.33 5.40
C MET A 172 15.48 -3.33 5.20
N ASP A 173 15.77 -2.47 6.19
CA ASP A 173 16.90 -1.53 6.14
C ASP A 173 18.24 -2.24 5.90
N GLN A 174 18.42 -3.40 6.54
CA GLN A 174 19.62 -4.22 6.37
C GLN A 174 19.75 -4.86 4.99
N ARG A 175 18.64 -5.10 4.31
CA ARG A 175 18.59 -5.81 3.03
C ARG A 175 18.51 -4.88 1.82
N LEU A 176 17.70 -3.85 1.91
CA LEU A 176 17.42 -2.92 0.80
C LEU A 176 18.22 -1.63 0.91
N GLY A 177 18.80 -1.36 2.07
CA GLY A 177 19.42 -0.07 2.39
C GLY A 177 18.34 1.00 2.63
N THR A 178 18.81 2.21 2.94
CA THR A 178 17.92 3.34 3.32
C THR A 178 17.98 4.50 2.34
N ARG A 179 18.55 4.29 1.15
CA ARG A 179 18.65 5.33 0.12
C ARG A 179 17.29 5.55 -0.53
N ALA A 180 16.73 6.74 -0.36
CA ALA A 180 15.47 7.12 -1.00
C ALA A 180 15.55 7.05 -2.53
N GLY A 181 14.41 6.76 -3.16
CA GLY A 181 14.26 6.65 -4.60
C GLY A 181 12.79 6.73 -5.00
N VAL A 182 12.46 6.15 -6.14
CA VAL A 182 11.07 6.00 -6.59
C VAL A 182 10.65 4.55 -6.40
N TRP A 183 9.48 4.33 -5.81
CA TRP A 183 8.92 3.01 -5.57
C TRP A 183 7.56 2.88 -6.25
N LEU A 184 7.39 1.85 -7.08
CA LEU A 184 6.09 1.52 -7.68
C LEU A 184 5.35 0.55 -6.76
N ALA A 185 4.27 1.02 -6.14
CA ALA A 185 3.42 0.20 -5.28
C ALA A 185 2.33 -0.48 -6.11
N VAL A 186 2.35 -1.80 -6.19
CA VAL A 186 1.45 -2.62 -7.01
C VAL A 186 0.57 -3.55 -6.18
N THR A 187 0.95 -3.85 -4.95
CA THR A 187 0.28 -4.84 -4.09
C THR A 187 -1.00 -4.27 -3.49
N SER A 188 -2.08 -5.06 -3.48
CA SER A 188 -3.31 -4.69 -2.78
C SER A 188 -3.05 -4.53 -1.28
N LEU A 189 -3.71 -3.56 -0.64
CA LEU A 189 -3.63 -3.31 0.80
C LEU A 189 -4.02 -4.55 1.64
N SER A 190 -4.76 -5.49 1.05
CA SER A 190 -5.15 -6.75 1.70
C SER A 190 -4.01 -7.77 1.86
N PHE A 191 -2.80 -7.45 1.39
CA PHE A 191 -1.59 -8.26 1.57
C PHE A 191 -0.54 -7.50 2.37
N ASP A 192 0.13 -8.18 3.27
CA ASP A 192 1.13 -7.61 4.19
C ASP A 192 2.35 -6.99 3.48
N ILE A 193 2.69 -7.44 2.26
CA ILE A 193 3.74 -6.82 1.46
C ILE A 193 3.45 -5.35 1.11
N SER A 194 2.18 -4.93 1.12
CA SER A 194 1.80 -3.53 0.97
C SER A 194 2.38 -2.62 2.05
N VAL A 195 2.66 -3.17 3.23
CA VAL A 195 3.32 -2.47 4.35
C VAL A 195 4.75 -2.06 3.98
N LEU A 196 5.48 -2.91 3.25
CA LEU A 196 6.78 -2.56 2.68
C LEU A 196 6.63 -1.45 1.63
N GLU A 197 5.72 -1.66 0.66
CA GLU A 197 5.57 -0.76 -0.49
C GLU A 197 5.09 0.64 -0.11
N LEU A 198 4.27 0.76 0.92
CA LEU A 198 3.66 2.02 1.32
C LEU A 198 4.30 2.62 2.58
N LEU A 199 4.41 1.84 3.65
CA LEU A 199 4.77 2.39 4.95
C LEU A 199 6.29 2.46 5.14
N TRP A 200 7.04 1.40 4.84
CA TRP A 200 8.50 1.42 4.93
C TRP A 200 9.10 2.46 3.98
N THR A 201 8.64 2.52 2.74
CA THR A 201 9.10 3.50 1.75
C THR A 201 8.88 4.94 2.23
N LEU A 202 7.69 5.24 2.79
CA LEU A 202 7.40 6.57 3.33
C LEU A 202 8.23 6.92 4.57
N THR A 203 8.69 5.95 5.37
CA THR A 203 9.61 6.25 6.49
C THR A 203 11.01 6.61 6.02
N HIS A 204 11.37 6.30 4.77
CA HIS A 204 12.70 6.51 4.18
C HIS A 204 12.76 7.61 3.12
N GLY A 205 11.68 8.37 2.93
CA GLY A 205 11.67 9.50 2.01
C GLY A 205 11.53 9.13 0.53
N TYR A 206 11.03 7.93 0.23
CA TYR A 206 10.74 7.53 -1.15
C TYR A 206 9.59 8.33 -1.73
N LYS A 207 9.62 8.53 -3.06
CA LYS A 207 8.47 8.89 -3.87
C LYS A 207 7.73 7.59 -4.23
N VAL A 208 6.53 7.40 -3.70
CA VAL A 208 5.71 6.22 -3.94
C VAL A 208 4.73 6.50 -5.07
N VAL A 209 4.80 5.71 -6.13
CA VAL A 209 3.87 5.76 -7.27
C VAL A 209 2.86 4.64 -7.10
N LEU A 210 1.59 4.98 -6.95
CA LEU A 210 0.51 4.00 -6.82
C LEU A 210 0.10 3.53 -8.21
N TYR A 211 0.30 2.24 -8.50
CA TYR A 211 -0.12 1.66 -9.78
C TYR A 211 -1.64 1.66 -9.90
N SER A 212 -2.15 2.16 -11.01
CA SER A 212 -3.52 1.97 -11.43
C SER A 212 -3.56 1.46 -12.87
N SER A 213 -4.59 0.71 -13.24
CA SER A 213 -4.78 0.22 -14.60
C SER A 213 -4.91 1.36 -15.64
N ARG A 214 -5.25 2.57 -15.20
CA ARG A 214 -5.25 3.79 -16.04
C ARG A 214 -3.84 4.30 -16.31
N THR A 215 -2.93 4.18 -15.33
CA THR A 215 -1.52 4.63 -15.44
C THR A 215 -0.71 3.74 -16.40
N ALA A 216 -1.14 2.47 -16.59
CA ALA A 216 -0.43 1.52 -17.44
C ALA A 216 -0.52 1.83 -18.96
N LEU A 217 -1.44 2.69 -19.38
CA LEU A 217 -1.75 2.88 -20.82
C LEU A 217 -1.19 4.17 -21.45
N GLY A 218 -0.49 5.05 -20.72
CA GLY A 218 -0.02 6.22 -21.43
C GLY A 218 0.93 7.22 -20.79
N GLU A 219 1.12 7.28 -19.46
CA GLU A 219 1.77 8.45 -18.86
C GLU A 219 2.93 8.19 -17.88
N ALA A 220 3.22 6.97 -17.51
CA ALA A 220 4.39 6.65 -16.66
C ALA A 220 5.74 7.03 -17.29
N GLY A 221 5.75 7.36 -18.58
CA GLY A 221 6.92 7.77 -19.34
C GLY A 221 7.17 9.27 -19.45
N ALA A 222 6.17 10.12 -19.24
CA ALA A 222 6.25 11.54 -19.65
C ALA A 222 6.99 12.47 -18.66
N ASN A 223 7.09 12.11 -17.37
CA ASN A 223 7.73 12.96 -16.34
C ASN A 223 9.01 12.37 -15.72
N ARG A 224 9.69 11.47 -16.41
CA ARG A 224 10.97 10.90 -15.95
C ARG A 224 12.14 11.83 -16.19
N LYS A 225 12.93 12.10 -15.15
CA LYS A 225 14.30 12.60 -15.34
C LYS A 225 15.22 11.42 -15.65
N PRO A 226 16.12 11.54 -16.66
CA PRO A 226 17.15 10.53 -16.89
C PRO A 226 17.98 10.32 -15.61
N GLY A 227 17.96 9.10 -15.06
CA GLY A 227 18.70 8.75 -13.86
C GLY A 227 17.83 8.33 -12.64
N ASP A 228 16.50 8.46 -12.70
CA ASP A 228 15.63 7.96 -11.65
C ASP A 228 15.52 6.42 -11.74
N ALA A 229 16.10 5.70 -10.76
CA ALA A 229 15.92 4.28 -10.63
C ALA A 229 14.49 3.97 -10.16
N ILE A 230 13.74 3.16 -10.91
CA ILE A 230 12.44 2.64 -10.45
C ILE A 230 12.68 1.30 -9.79
N ASN A 231 12.35 1.22 -8.50
CA ASN A 231 12.27 -0.05 -7.79
C ASN A 231 10.84 -0.58 -7.95
N PHE A 232 10.69 -1.64 -8.73
CA PHE A 232 9.43 -2.37 -8.83
C PHE A 232 9.25 -3.19 -7.55
N GLY A 233 8.20 -2.92 -6.79
CA GLY A 233 7.89 -3.61 -5.55
C GLY A 233 7.37 -5.02 -5.75
N LEU A 234 8.15 -5.89 -6.36
CA LEU A 234 7.96 -7.33 -6.29
C LEU A 234 9.32 -8.02 -6.52
N PHE A 235 9.98 -8.43 -5.43
CA PHE A 235 11.15 -9.31 -5.44
C PHE A 235 12.27 -8.95 -6.44
N TYR A 236 12.80 -7.74 -6.35
CA TYR A 236 14.10 -7.49 -6.89
C TYR A 236 15.12 -7.50 -5.75
N PHE A 237 15.66 -8.66 -5.46
CA PHE A 237 16.96 -8.73 -4.82
C PHE A 237 17.96 -8.24 -5.87
N ALA A 238 18.53 -7.07 -5.63
CA ALA A 238 19.61 -6.57 -6.47
C ALA A 238 20.76 -7.58 -6.44
N SER A 239 20.88 -8.36 -7.51
CA SER A 239 22.18 -8.82 -7.96
C SER A 239 22.76 -7.68 -8.79
N ASP A 240 24.06 -7.40 -8.64
CA ASP A 240 24.79 -6.31 -9.31
C ASP A 240 24.85 -6.42 -10.86
N GLU A 241 23.99 -7.19 -11.50
CA GLU A 241 23.95 -7.41 -12.95
C GLU A 241 22.61 -6.94 -13.52
N GLY A 242 22.66 -5.85 -14.27
CA GLY A 242 21.55 -4.98 -14.67
C GLY A 242 20.57 -5.48 -15.74
N ASP A 243 20.37 -6.77 -16.01
CA ASP A 243 19.64 -7.25 -17.19
C ASP A 243 18.24 -7.87 -16.93
N TYR A 244 17.82 -8.06 -15.68
CA TYR A 244 16.57 -8.81 -15.42
C TYR A 244 15.27 -8.00 -15.41
N ALA A 245 15.31 -6.66 -15.45
CA ALA A 245 14.09 -5.85 -15.43
C ALA A 245 13.30 -5.94 -16.73
N GLN A 246 13.98 -6.14 -17.85
CA GLN A 246 13.35 -6.30 -19.16
C GLN A 246 12.62 -7.65 -19.29
N ASP A 247 13.18 -8.73 -18.77
CA ASP A 247 12.61 -10.08 -18.88
C ASP A 247 11.30 -10.23 -18.11
N PHE A 248 11.10 -9.51 -16.99
CA PHE A 248 9.86 -9.62 -16.21
C PHE A 248 8.69 -8.89 -16.86
N VAL A 249 8.93 -7.73 -17.45
CA VAL A 249 7.90 -6.99 -18.21
C VAL A 249 7.51 -7.81 -19.45
N GLU A 250 8.47 -8.37 -20.18
CA GLU A 250 8.21 -9.22 -21.33
C GLU A 250 7.47 -10.53 -20.96
N GLN A 251 7.81 -11.17 -19.84
CA GLN A 251 7.10 -12.39 -19.39
C GLN A 251 5.68 -12.13 -18.92
N HIS A 252 5.39 -10.96 -18.34
CA HIS A 252 4.02 -10.61 -17.94
C HIS A 252 3.16 -10.21 -19.12
N GLU A 253 3.73 -9.49 -20.08
CA GLU A 253 3.07 -9.19 -21.36
C GLU A 253 2.89 -10.45 -22.21
N CYS A 254 3.84 -11.38 -22.21
CA CYS A 254 3.72 -12.65 -22.90
C CYS A 254 2.68 -13.60 -22.29
N ARG A 255 2.44 -13.57 -20.96
CA ARG A 255 1.33 -14.31 -20.34
C ARG A 255 -0.03 -13.75 -20.73
N LYS A 256 -0.20 -12.43 -20.80
CA LYS A 256 -1.41 -11.79 -21.31
C LYS A 256 -1.55 -11.97 -22.83
N GLY A 257 -0.44 -11.94 -23.58
CA GLY A 257 -0.42 -12.13 -25.03
C GLY A 257 -0.73 -13.57 -25.48
N ARG A 258 -0.60 -14.59 -24.62
CA ARG A 258 -1.04 -15.96 -24.94
C ARG A 258 -2.56 -16.11 -24.98
N GLU A 259 -3.30 -15.26 -24.33
CA GLU A 259 -4.77 -15.18 -24.50
C GLU A 259 -5.17 -14.44 -25.79
N TYR A 260 -4.23 -13.73 -26.46
CA TYR A 260 -4.47 -12.90 -27.66
C TYR A 260 -3.50 -13.18 -28.83
N GLY A 261 -2.87 -14.35 -28.90
CA GLY A 261 -2.24 -14.86 -30.12
C GLY A 261 -0.94 -14.22 -30.58
N CYS A 262 -0.01 -13.87 -29.70
CA CYS A 262 1.34 -13.44 -30.05
C CYS A 262 2.21 -14.63 -30.47
N GLN A 263 2.59 -14.69 -31.75
CA GLN A 263 3.63 -15.59 -32.26
C GLN A 263 5.00 -14.96 -32.01
N GLY A 264 5.78 -15.56 -31.12
CA GLY A 264 7.12 -15.10 -30.77
C GLY A 264 8.15 -15.40 -31.85
N HIS A 265 8.96 -14.43 -32.23
CA HIS A 265 10.21 -14.64 -32.94
C HIS A 265 11.31 -15.09 -31.95
N HIS A 266 11.62 -16.37 -31.97
CA HIS A 266 12.87 -16.90 -31.40
C HIS A 266 13.97 -16.79 -32.46
N GLN A 267 14.96 -15.92 -32.24
CA GLN A 267 16.30 -16.09 -32.82
C GLN A 267 17.34 -15.48 -31.87
N ASN A 268 18.32 -16.34 -31.54
CA ASN A 268 19.62 -16.12 -30.92
C ASN A 268 19.74 -16.53 -29.44
N GLY A 269 19.94 -17.83 -29.23
CA GLY A 269 20.65 -18.36 -28.07
C GLY A 269 22.15 -18.50 -28.39
N PRO A 270 23.07 -18.47 -27.40
CA PRO A 270 24.50 -18.62 -27.61
C PRO A 270 24.85 -20.02 -28.08
N PRO A 271 25.90 -20.21 -28.93
CA PRO A 271 26.31 -21.52 -29.43
C PRO A 271 27.11 -22.30 -28.38
N GLY A 272 26.71 -23.56 -28.16
CA GLY A 272 27.60 -24.59 -27.63
C GLY A 272 27.44 -24.96 -26.16
N ALA A 273 26.54 -25.92 -25.91
CA ALA A 273 26.74 -26.93 -24.86
C ALA A 273 26.11 -28.24 -25.37
N ASP A 274 26.94 -29.14 -25.86
CA ASP A 274 26.61 -30.55 -26.11
C ASP A 274 26.26 -31.23 -24.76
N TYR A 275 25.04 -31.68 -24.60
CA TYR A 275 24.65 -32.62 -23.54
C TYR A 275 24.54 -34.00 -24.16
N ASP A 276 25.43 -34.91 -23.74
CA ASP A 276 25.44 -36.35 -24.03
C ASP A 276 24.15 -37.04 -23.51
N GLU A 277 23.59 -37.89 -24.34
CA GLU A 277 22.35 -38.68 -24.11
C GLU A 277 22.51 -39.79 -23.06
N ARG A 278 23.16 -39.58 -21.94
CA ARG A 278 23.23 -40.57 -20.85
C ARG A 278 23.03 -39.90 -19.50
N GLY A 279 21.76 -39.77 -19.13
CA GLY A 279 21.38 -39.44 -17.77
C GLY A 279 21.85 -40.47 -16.76
N LYS A 280 22.87 -40.18 -16.02
CA LYS A 280 23.14 -40.65 -14.66
C LYS A 280 23.86 -39.54 -13.90
#